data_553c52df8d0092f95e96d60618a96b38
#
_entry.id   553c52df8d0092f95e96d60618a96b38
#
_cell.length_a   1.000
_cell.length_b   1.000
_cell.length_c   1.000
_cell.angle_alpha   90.00
_cell.angle_beta   90.00
_cell.angle_gamma   90.00
#
_symmetry.space_group_name_H-M   'P 1'
#
loop_
_entity.id
_entity.type
_entity.pdbx_description
1 polymer ?
#
loop_
_entity_poly.entity_id
_entity_poly.type
_entity_poly.pdbx_seq_one_letter_code
_entity_poly.pdbx_strand_id
1 'polypeptide(L)'
;VAKKKRKQKLTLYAVLEGEREESFFKFLQEIYYDKETLSIHPSPSYGGKPESLINQAIRHADRDRCFVWLDEDQEFTDRDSLYKAWNISEGSRGEFMKEPLGLLQEKFNPDNKRKPSLIVSKPISVEAFILKVLGREIPLDCQILKPAERERQVKKLKNTLDGILEKKDELQYYQDQLPESILEVRRKNIPELDLLISMFECD
;
A
#
# COMPACT_ATOMS: atom_id res chain seq x y z
N VAL A 1 -20.79 -20.18 -36.06
CA VAL A 1 -20.88 -19.36 -34.84
C VAL A 1 -19.44 -19.08 -34.42
N ALA A 2 -18.94 -17.85 -34.65
CA ALA A 2 -17.59 -17.46 -34.24
C ALA A 2 -17.52 -17.46 -32.71
N LYS A 3 -16.66 -18.30 -32.11
CA LYS A 3 -16.36 -18.24 -30.68
C LYS A 3 -15.76 -16.87 -30.37
N LYS A 4 -16.51 -16.01 -29.64
CA LYS A 4 -15.99 -14.76 -29.06
C LYS A 4 -14.73 -15.13 -28.26
N LYS A 5 -13.53 -14.69 -28.70
CA LYS A 5 -12.31 -14.80 -27.89
C LYS A 5 -12.58 -14.08 -26.56
N ARG A 6 -12.56 -14.82 -25.44
CA ARG A 6 -12.58 -14.19 -24.12
C ARG A 6 -11.36 -13.29 -24.02
N LYS A 7 -11.56 -12.00 -23.75
CA LYS A 7 -10.45 -11.11 -23.35
C LYS A 7 -9.81 -11.70 -22.11
N GLN A 8 -8.51 -11.83 -22.09
CA GLN A 8 -7.75 -12.25 -20.91
C GLN A 8 -7.85 -11.11 -19.90
N LYS A 9 -8.30 -11.40 -18.67
CA LYS A 9 -8.32 -10.43 -17.59
C LYS A 9 -6.91 -10.26 -17.04
N LEU A 10 -6.54 -9.03 -16.71
CA LEU A 10 -5.34 -8.76 -15.95
C LEU A 10 -5.50 -9.31 -14.53
N THR A 11 -4.39 -9.71 -13.93
CA THR A 11 -4.36 -10.23 -12.55
C THR A 11 -3.65 -9.22 -11.66
N LEU A 12 -4.33 -8.74 -10.63
CA LEU A 12 -3.76 -7.90 -9.57
C LEU A 12 -3.60 -8.72 -8.29
N TYR A 13 -2.37 -8.83 -7.80
CA TYR A 13 -2.05 -9.43 -6.52
C TYR A 13 -1.68 -8.34 -5.51
N ALA A 14 -2.45 -8.24 -4.42
CA ALA A 14 -2.30 -7.20 -3.42
C ALA A 14 -1.85 -7.83 -2.09
N VAL A 15 -0.62 -7.58 -1.67
CA VAL A 15 -0.11 -7.97 -0.35
C VAL A 15 -0.34 -6.82 0.62
N LEU A 16 -1.15 -7.05 1.64
CA LEU A 16 -1.61 -6.05 2.59
C LEU A 16 -1.12 -6.42 3.99
N GLU A 17 -0.63 -5.44 4.74
CA GLU A 17 -0.04 -5.67 6.06
C GLU A 17 -1.09 -6.07 7.10
N GLY A 18 -2.24 -5.39 7.10
CA GLY A 18 -3.24 -5.56 8.13
C GLY A 18 -4.69 -5.32 7.69
N GLU A 19 -5.57 -5.30 8.69
CA GLU A 19 -7.01 -5.13 8.48
C GLU A 19 -7.38 -3.75 7.92
N ARG A 20 -6.63 -2.71 8.27
CA ARG A 20 -6.90 -1.34 7.83
C ARG A 20 -6.61 -1.16 6.34
N GLU A 21 -5.45 -1.68 5.90
CA GLU A 21 -5.12 -1.71 4.47
C GLU A 21 -6.16 -2.52 3.70
N GLU A 22 -6.58 -3.66 4.22
CA GLU A 22 -7.59 -4.49 3.59
C GLU A 22 -8.93 -3.77 3.46
N SER A 23 -9.41 -3.12 4.53
CA SER A 23 -10.67 -2.37 4.53
C SER A 23 -10.63 -1.21 3.53
N PHE A 24 -9.55 -0.43 3.54
CA PHE A 24 -9.42 0.69 2.61
C PHE A 24 -9.23 0.22 1.16
N PHE A 25 -8.50 -0.86 0.95
CA PHE A 25 -8.36 -1.47 -0.38
C PHE A 25 -9.70 -1.99 -0.92
N LYS A 26 -10.51 -2.65 -0.09
CA LYS A 26 -11.88 -3.08 -0.45
C LYS A 26 -12.77 -1.89 -0.82
N PHE A 27 -12.65 -0.79 -0.09
CA PHE A 27 -13.36 0.45 -0.42
C PHE A 27 -12.96 0.97 -1.81
N LEU A 28 -11.67 1.06 -2.12
CA LEU A 28 -11.20 1.47 -3.46
C LEU A 28 -11.65 0.48 -4.54
N GLN A 29 -11.65 -0.82 -4.22
CA GLN A 29 -12.13 -1.87 -5.11
C GLN A 29 -13.60 -1.66 -5.49
N GLU A 30 -14.47 -1.23 -4.59
CA GLU A 30 -15.87 -0.98 -4.91
C GLU A 30 -16.08 0.18 -5.88
N ILE A 31 -15.16 1.15 -5.89
CA ILE A 31 -15.25 2.33 -6.77
C ILE A 31 -14.59 2.05 -8.13
N TYR A 32 -13.38 1.46 -8.13
CA TYR A 32 -12.53 1.39 -9.32
C TYR A 32 -12.45 0.01 -9.97
N TYR A 33 -12.99 -1.04 -9.33
CA TYR A 33 -12.86 -2.39 -9.85
C TYR A 33 -13.79 -2.68 -11.01
N ASP A 34 -13.20 -2.96 -12.16
CA ASP A 34 -13.92 -3.53 -13.31
C ASP A 34 -13.68 -5.05 -13.39
N LYS A 35 -14.69 -5.81 -13.01
CA LYS A 35 -14.67 -7.28 -13.05
C LYS A 35 -14.50 -7.88 -14.45
N GLU A 36 -14.71 -7.11 -15.52
CA GLU A 36 -14.55 -7.60 -16.89
C GLU A 36 -13.09 -7.54 -17.35
N THR A 37 -12.30 -6.64 -16.78
CA THR A 37 -10.91 -6.39 -17.18
C THR A 37 -9.89 -6.88 -16.17
N LEU A 38 -10.23 -6.93 -14.88
CA LEU A 38 -9.32 -7.22 -13.80
C LEU A 38 -9.77 -8.42 -12.95
N SER A 39 -8.83 -9.20 -12.43
CA SER A 39 -9.03 -10.24 -11.41
C SER A 39 -8.16 -9.90 -10.21
N ILE A 40 -8.75 -9.70 -9.04
CA ILE A 40 -8.07 -9.23 -7.84
C ILE A 40 -7.89 -10.36 -6.83
N HIS A 41 -6.67 -10.47 -6.29
CA HIS A 41 -6.29 -11.45 -5.28
C HIS A 41 -5.67 -10.72 -4.08
N PRO A 42 -6.49 -10.23 -3.12
CA PRO A 42 -5.97 -9.67 -1.89
C PRO A 42 -5.38 -10.77 -1.00
N SER A 43 -4.28 -10.48 -0.37
CA SER A 43 -3.58 -11.39 0.54
C SER A 43 -3.16 -10.62 1.80
N PRO A 44 -4.08 -10.44 2.76
CA PRO A 44 -3.77 -9.82 4.03
C PRO A 44 -2.88 -10.74 4.86
N SER A 45 -1.90 -10.20 5.55
CA SER A 45 -0.91 -10.95 6.34
C SER A 45 -1.09 -10.80 7.86
N TYR A 46 -1.96 -9.90 8.30
CA TYR A 46 -2.31 -9.69 9.71
C TYR A 46 -1.10 -9.68 10.67
N GLY A 47 -0.20 -8.73 10.46
CA GLY A 47 0.95 -8.51 11.34
C GLY A 47 2.19 -9.33 10.96
N GLY A 48 2.38 -9.62 9.70
CA GLY A 48 3.63 -10.20 9.18
C GLY A 48 4.79 -9.21 9.27
N LYS A 49 6.04 -9.74 9.35
CA LYS A 49 7.22 -8.91 9.21
C LYS A 49 7.30 -8.33 7.80
N PRO A 50 7.77 -7.08 7.62
CA PRO A 50 7.83 -6.44 6.30
C PRO A 50 8.60 -7.26 5.27
N GLU A 51 9.68 -7.95 5.69
CA GLU A 51 10.44 -8.86 4.82
C GLU A 51 9.60 -10.02 4.29
N SER A 52 8.71 -10.56 5.12
CA SER A 52 7.80 -11.66 4.72
C SER A 52 6.81 -11.18 3.68
N LEU A 53 6.22 -10.00 3.88
CA LEU A 53 5.26 -9.39 2.96
C LEU A 53 5.90 -9.09 1.60
N ILE A 54 7.08 -8.52 1.62
CA ILE A 54 7.87 -8.24 0.43
C ILE A 54 8.23 -9.52 -0.31
N ASN A 55 8.71 -10.55 0.38
CA ASN A 55 9.01 -11.85 -0.22
C ASN A 55 7.75 -12.51 -0.81
N GLN A 56 6.61 -12.32 -0.19
CA GLN A 56 5.33 -12.77 -0.72
C GLN A 56 4.99 -12.06 -2.04
N ALA A 57 5.13 -10.73 -2.10
CA ALA A 57 4.91 -9.98 -3.33
C ALA A 57 5.88 -10.42 -4.46
N ILE A 58 7.15 -10.67 -4.13
CA ILE A 58 8.14 -11.15 -5.09
C ILE A 58 7.75 -12.51 -5.71
N ARG A 59 7.18 -13.42 -4.91
CA ARG A 59 6.71 -14.72 -5.43
C ARG A 59 5.58 -14.60 -6.45
N HIS A 60 4.90 -13.48 -6.46
CA HIS A 60 3.80 -13.17 -7.38
C HIS A 60 4.15 -12.08 -8.40
N ALA A 61 5.45 -11.78 -8.54
CA ALA A 61 5.94 -10.78 -9.51
C ALA A 61 5.76 -11.19 -10.98
N ASP A 62 5.38 -12.45 -11.24
CA ASP A 62 4.99 -12.97 -12.55
C ASP A 62 3.55 -12.60 -12.96
N ARG A 63 2.76 -12.08 -12.04
CA ARG A 63 1.40 -11.58 -12.32
C ARG A 63 1.46 -10.27 -13.11
N ASP A 64 0.36 -9.92 -13.77
CA ASP A 64 0.28 -8.70 -14.57
C ASP A 64 0.54 -7.46 -13.72
N ARG A 65 0.01 -7.47 -12.49
CA ARG A 65 0.23 -6.43 -11.48
C ARG A 65 0.41 -7.08 -10.10
N CYS A 66 1.35 -6.56 -9.33
CA CYS A 66 1.55 -6.97 -7.95
C CYS A 66 2.02 -5.77 -7.13
N PHE A 67 1.51 -5.61 -5.93
CA PHE A 67 2.05 -4.63 -4.99
C PHE A 67 2.08 -5.17 -3.56
N VAL A 68 2.92 -4.55 -2.75
CA VAL A 68 2.93 -4.69 -1.30
C VAL A 68 2.65 -3.33 -0.66
N TRP A 69 1.79 -3.28 0.34
CA TRP A 69 1.48 -2.07 1.07
C TRP A 69 1.95 -2.20 2.51
N LEU A 70 2.84 -1.30 2.92
CA LEU A 70 3.51 -1.28 4.21
C LEU A 70 3.38 0.08 4.88
N ASP A 71 3.55 0.11 6.19
CA ASP A 71 3.71 1.34 6.95
C ASP A 71 5.14 1.88 6.89
N GLU A 72 5.31 3.21 6.97
CA GLU A 72 6.63 3.86 6.95
C GLU A 72 7.46 3.56 8.21
N ASP A 73 6.82 3.23 9.33
CA ASP A 73 7.48 2.95 10.61
C ASP A 73 8.04 1.54 10.74
N GLN A 74 7.88 0.70 9.70
CA GLN A 74 8.30 -0.70 9.74
C GLN A 74 9.81 -0.87 9.96
N GLU A 75 10.16 -1.77 10.88
CA GLU A 75 11.53 -2.17 11.14
C GLU A 75 11.88 -3.45 10.39
N PHE A 76 12.93 -3.39 9.58
CA PHE A 76 13.46 -4.56 8.87
C PHE A 76 14.45 -5.31 9.75
N THR A 77 14.13 -6.53 10.14
CA THR A 77 14.95 -7.37 11.03
C THR A 77 15.79 -8.41 10.29
N ASP A 78 15.30 -8.93 9.16
CA ASP A 78 16.02 -9.89 8.31
C ASP A 78 16.39 -9.26 6.96
N ARG A 79 17.39 -8.38 7.00
CA ARG A 79 17.86 -7.64 5.84
C ARG A 79 18.62 -8.51 4.83
N ASP A 80 19.29 -9.56 5.30
CA ASP A 80 20.07 -10.45 4.42
C ASP A 80 19.17 -11.24 3.47
N SER A 81 18.00 -11.68 3.91
CA SER A 81 17.03 -12.33 3.03
C SER A 81 16.48 -11.39 1.97
N LEU A 82 16.28 -10.11 2.30
CA LEU A 82 15.88 -9.09 1.33
C LEU A 82 17.00 -8.78 0.32
N TYR A 83 18.24 -8.67 0.75
CA TYR A 83 19.36 -8.46 -0.16
C TYR A 83 19.44 -9.54 -1.23
N LYS A 84 19.28 -10.81 -0.82
CA LYS A 84 19.28 -11.95 -1.73
C LYS A 84 18.07 -11.95 -2.66
N ALA A 85 16.86 -11.79 -2.10
CA ALA A 85 15.61 -11.82 -2.86
C ALA A 85 15.55 -10.70 -3.91
N TRP A 86 16.18 -9.56 -3.63
CA TRP A 86 16.10 -8.34 -4.45
C TRP A 86 17.36 -8.06 -5.24
N ASN A 87 18.35 -8.94 -5.15
CA ASN A 87 19.63 -8.80 -5.82
C ASN A 87 20.29 -7.42 -5.56
N ILE A 88 20.23 -6.97 -4.28
CA ILE A 88 20.82 -5.71 -3.86
C ILE A 88 22.33 -5.87 -3.83
N SER A 89 23.05 -5.06 -4.60
CA SER A 89 24.50 -5.08 -4.65
C SER A 89 25.13 -4.71 -3.30
N GLU A 90 26.33 -5.25 -3.01
CA GLU A 90 27.04 -4.94 -1.75
C GLU A 90 27.25 -3.43 -1.55
N GLY A 91 27.53 -2.69 -2.62
CA GLY A 91 27.70 -1.23 -2.55
C GLY A 91 26.45 -0.46 -2.11
N SER A 92 25.27 -0.98 -2.44
CA SER A 92 23.98 -0.35 -2.06
C SER A 92 23.47 -0.78 -0.68
N ARG A 93 24.10 -1.77 -0.03
CA ARG A 93 23.68 -2.26 1.29
C ARG A 93 23.80 -1.19 2.39
N GLY A 94 24.81 -0.32 2.32
CA GLY A 94 24.98 0.78 3.26
C GLY A 94 23.87 1.82 3.21
N GLU A 95 23.35 2.12 2.02
CA GLU A 95 22.20 3.02 1.80
C GLU A 95 20.91 2.35 2.27
N PHE A 96 20.72 1.10 1.91
CA PHE A 96 19.58 0.29 2.37
C PHE A 96 19.50 0.21 3.91
N MET A 97 20.63 0.18 4.58
CA MET A 97 20.68 0.16 6.05
C MET A 97 20.24 1.49 6.67
N LYS A 98 20.40 2.61 5.96
CA LYS A 98 19.99 3.95 6.42
C LYS A 98 18.55 4.25 6.10
N GLU A 99 18.09 3.90 4.92
CA GLU A 99 16.75 4.21 4.41
C GLU A 99 16.19 3.05 3.58
N PRO A 100 15.79 1.94 4.23
CA PRO A 100 15.39 0.72 3.52
C PRO A 100 14.18 0.94 2.61
N LEU A 101 13.17 1.69 3.08
CA LEU A 101 11.93 1.90 2.31
C LEU A 101 12.15 2.79 1.09
N GLY A 102 12.96 3.86 1.20
CA GLY A 102 13.28 4.73 0.06
C GLY A 102 13.98 3.96 -1.06
N LEU A 103 15.01 3.18 -0.72
CA LEU A 103 15.73 2.37 -1.70
C LEU A 103 14.84 1.29 -2.33
N LEU A 104 13.91 0.74 -1.56
CA LEU A 104 12.95 -0.22 -2.06
C LEU A 104 11.97 0.44 -3.03
N GLN A 105 11.48 1.63 -2.73
CA GLN A 105 10.60 2.39 -3.63
C GLN A 105 11.28 2.71 -4.96
N GLU A 106 12.55 3.11 -4.97
CA GLU A 106 13.31 3.33 -6.21
C GLU A 106 13.47 2.06 -7.05
N LYS A 107 13.63 0.90 -6.40
CA LYS A 107 13.78 -0.39 -7.11
C LYS A 107 12.46 -0.99 -7.60
N PHE A 108 11.34 -0.64 -6.98
CA PHE A 108 10.00 -1.00 -7.41
C PHE A 108 9.38 0.14 -8.23
N ASN A 109 10.02 0.49 -9.31
CA ASN A 109 9.44 1.44 -10.25
C ASN A 109 8.24 0.76 -10.96
N PRO A 110 7.04 1.39 -10.95
CA PRO A 110 5.86 0.88 -11.66
C PRO A 110 6.09 0.68 -13.17
N ASP A 111 7.03 1.39 -13.77
CA ASP A 111 7.41 1.19 -15.17
C ASP A 111 8.09 -0.17 -15.45
N ASN A 112 8.51 -0.89 -14.43
CA ASN A 112 9.10 -2.21 -14.58
C ASN A 112 8.02 -3.28 -14.38
N LYS A 113 7.31 -3.61 -15.45
CA LYS A 113 6.17 -4.58 -15.51
C LYS A 113 6.43 -5.97 -14.87
N ARG A 114 7.64 -6.26 -14.41
CA ARG A 114 8.02 -7.54 -13.81
C ARG A 114 8.38 -7.46 -12.35
N LYS A 115 8.17 -6.33 -11.69
CA LYS A 115 8.48 -6.16 -10.27
C LYS A 115 7.22 -5.68 -9.52
N PRO A 116 6.98 -6.17 -8.30
CA PRO A 116 5.88 -5.66 -7.51
C PRO A 116 6.10 -4.18 -7.19
N SER A 117 5.04 -3.41 -7.13
CA SER A 117 5.08 -2.03 -6.65
C SER A 117 5.11 -2.00 -5.12
N LEU A 118 5.87 -1.06 -4.56
CA LEU A 118 5.89 -0.83 -3.13
C LEU A 118 5.08 0.44 -2.81
N ILE A 119 4.04 0.27 -2.03
CA ILE A 119 3.24 1.36 -1.50
C ILE A 119 3.58 1.51 -0.02
N VAL A 120 3.89 2.73 0.40
CA VAL A 120 4.23 3.03 1.79
C VAL A 120 3.29 4.06 2.33
N SER A 121 2.58 3.73 3.41
CA SER A 121 1.68 4.66 4.10
C SER A 121 2.47 5.84 4.69
N LYS A 122 2.19 7.05 4.22
CA LYS A 122 2.82 8.29 4.70
C LYS A 122 1.79 9.31 5.19
N PRO A 123 2.11 10.02 6.27
CA PRO A 123 3.27 9.83 7.14
C PRO A 123 3.06 8.69 8.13
N ILE A 124 4.08 7.92 8.41
CA ILE A 124 4.24 6.98 9.52
C ILE A 124 3.39 5.69 9.47
N SER A 125 2.07 5.74 9.23
CA SER A 125 1.20 4.56 9.27
C SER A 125 -0.03 4.69 8.36
N VAL A 126 -0.72 3.57 8.14
CA VAL A 126 -1.95 3.53 7.35
C VAL A 126 -3.04 4.42 7.96
N GLU A 127 -3.13 4.53 9.27
CA GLU A 127 -4.13 5.41 9.91
C GLU A 127 -3.85 6.89 9.55
N ALA A 128 -2.59 7.31 9.57
CA ALA A 128 -2.22 8.65 9.13
C ALA A 128 -2.52 8.88 7.65
N PHE A 129 -2.21 7.91 6.81
CA PHE A 129 -2.55 7.96 5.39
C PHE A 129 -4.06 8.11 5.18
N ILE A 130 -4.88 7.27 5.83
CA ILE A 130 -6.36 7.34 5.72
C ILE A 130 -6.88 8.68 6.21
N LEU A 131 -6.41 9.18 7.37
CA LEU A 131 -6.79 10.49 7.89
C LEU A 131 -6.44 11.61 6.90
N LYS A 132 -5.29 11.55 6.25
CA LYS A 132 -4.88 12.49 5.19
C LYS A 132 -5.82 12.42 3.99
N VAL A 133 -6.19 11.23 3.54
CA VAL A 133 -7.18 11.05 2.46
C VAL A 133 -8.54 11.61 2.85
N LEU A 134 -8.97 11.45 4.11
CA LEU A 134 -10.17 12.06 4.69
C LEU A 134 -10.07 13.60 4.83
N GLY A 135 -8.92 14.21 4.49
CA GLY A 135 -8.71 15.66 4.55
C GLY A 135 -8.38 16.18 5.94
N ARG A 136 -7.90 15.33 6.83
CA ARG A 136 -7.39 15.75 8.14
C ARG A 136 -5.93 16.20 8.01
N GLU A 137 -5.59 17.31 8.66
CA GLU A 137 -4.20 17.73 8.78
C GLU A 137 -3.45 16.79 9.72
N ILE A 138 -2.33 16.27 9.25
CA ILE A 138 -1.42 15.42 10.02
C ILE A 138 -0.09 16.18 10.12
N PRO A 139 0.12 16.97 11.16
CA PRO A 139 1.36 17.74 11.32
C PRO A 139 2.47 16.84 11.88
N LEU A 140 2.93 15.87 11.05
CA LEU A 140 3.97 14.91 11.43
C LEU A 140 5.07 14.91 10.40
N ASP A 141 6.28 15.15 10.87
CA ASP A 141 7.51 14.83 10.16
C ASP A 141 8.15 13.60 10.82
N CYS A 142 7.89 12.44 10.23
CA CYS A 142 8.33 11.15 10.78
C CYS A 142 9.84 10.98 10.79
N GLN A 143 10.56 11.70 9.95
CA GLN A 143 12.02 11.63 9.88
C GLN A 143 12.69 12.21 11.13
N ILE A 144 11.98 13.07 11.85
CA ILE A 144 12.50 13.77 13.04
C ILE A 144 12.17 13.03 14.34
N LEU A 145 11.19 12.11 14.32
CA LEU A 145 10.71 11.45 15.53
C LEU A 145 11.67 10.34 16.02
N LYS A 146 11.98 10.37 17.32
CA LYS A 146 12.62 9.25 18.00
C LYS A 146 11.68 8.03 18.04
N PRO A 147 12.19 6.79 18.11
CA PRO A 147 11.34 5.58 18.10
C PRO A 147 10.17 5.61 19.10
N ALA A 148 10.44 5.98 20.35
CA ALA A 148 9.37 6.07 21.39
C ALA A 148 8.33 7.17 21.13
N GLU A 149 8.71 8.25 20.47
CA GLU A 149 7.77 9.30 20.03
C GLU A 149 6.96 8.82 18.84
N ARG A 150 7.57 8.12 17.92
CA ARG A 150 6.91 7.51 16.76
C ARG A 150 5.82 6.55 17.20
N GLU A 151 6.14 5.58 18.06
CA GLU A 151 5.15 4.63 18.60
C GLU A 151 3.97 5.34 19.28
N ARG A 152 4.25 6.39 20.05
CA ARG A 152 3.21 7.20 20.71
C ARG A 152 2.32 7.91 19.67
N GLN A 153 2.90 8.43 18.60
CA GLN A 153 2.14 9.10 17.57
C GLN A 153 1.30 8.11 16.74
N VAL A 154 1.82 6.95 16.39
CA VAL A 154 1.05 5.87 15.72
C VAL A 154 -0.16 5.51 16.56
N LYS A 155 0.02 5.27 17.88
CA LYS A 155 -1.10 4.98 18.80
C LYS A 155 -2.13 6.11 18.84
N LYS A 156 -1.70 7.37 18.84
CA LYS A 156 -2.60 8.53 18.81
C LYS A 156 -3.41 8.58 17.51
N LEU A 157 -2.77 8.36 16.36
CA LEU A 157 -3.42 8.35 15.06
C LEU A 157 -4.44 7.22 14.95
N LYS A 158 -4.07 6.03 15.41
CA LYS A 158 -4.98 4.89 15.50
C LYS A 158 -6.21 5.23 16.34
N ASN A 159 -6.03 5.73 17.55
CA ASN A 159 -7.15 6.14 18.41
C ASN A 159 -8.02 7.24 17.77
N THR A 160 -7.41 8.15 17.01
CA THR A 160 -8.15 9.21 16.30
C THR A 160 -9.03 8.62 15.21
N LEU A 161 -8.48 7.71 14.39
CA LEU A 161 -9.24 7.05 13.33
C LEU A 161 -10.33 6.15 13.93
N ASP A 162 -10.00 5.36 14.97
CA ASP A 162 -10.94 4.50 15.66
C ASP A 162 -12.11 5.31 16.25
N GLY A 163 -11.84 6.49 16.84
CA GLY A 163 -12.88 7.40 17.34
C GLY A 163 -13.78 7.95 16.22
N ILE A 164 -13.24 8.18 15.01
CA ILE A 164 -14.02 8.59 13.84
C ILE A 164 -14.92 7.45 13.34
N LEU A 165 -14.39 6.23 13.36
CA LEU A 165 -15.07 5.03 12.87
C LEU A 165 -15.95 4.37 13.93
N GLU A 166 -15.91 4.85 15.18
CA GLU A 166 -16.67 4.27 16.30
C GLU A 166 -18.14 4.09 15.93
N LYS A 167 -18.67 2.86 16.08
CA LYS A 167 -20.05 2.48 15.79
C LYS A 167 -20.47 2.63 14.31
N LYS A 168 -19.53 2.76 13.40
CA LYS A 168 -19.80 2.86 11.96
C LYS A 168 -19.30 1.61 11.26
N ASP A 169 -19.98 1.21 10.21
CA ASP A 169 -19.40 0.33 9.22
C ASP A 169 -18.31 1.12 8.50
N GLU A 170 -17.07 0.61 8.55
CA GLU A 170 -15.89 1.31 8.04
C GLU A 170 -15.99 1.55 6.53
N LEU A 171 -16.45 0.54 5.80
CA LEU A 171 -16.62 0.61 4.36
C LEU A 171 -17.67 1.66 3.98
N GLN A 172 -18.85 1.62 4.63
CA GLN A 172 -19.91 2.59 4.42
C GLN A 172 -19.45 4.01 4.76
N TYR A 173 -18.67 4.16 5.83
CA TYR A 173 -18.13 5.47 6.19
C TYR A 173 -17.21 6.04 5.11
N TYR A 174 -16.32 5.21 4.54
CA TYR A 174 -15.47 5.64 3.44
C TYR A 174 -16.27 6.02 2.20
N GLN A 175 -17.28 5.25 1.84
CA GLN A 175 -18.19 5.55 0.72
C GLN A 175 -18.87 6.91 0.90
N ASP A 176 -19.36 7.20 2.11
CA ASP A 176 -20.05 8.46 2.42
C ASP A 176 -19.11 9.68 2.40
N GLN A 177 -17.87 9.52 2.84
CA GLN A 177 -16.91 10.61 2.98
C GLN A 177 -16.02 10.82 1.76
N LEU A 178 -15.80 9.80 0.96
CA LEU A 178 -14.83 9.75 -0.12
C LEU A 178 -15.47 9.28 -1.44
N PRO A 179 -16.50 9.98 -1.96
CA PRO A 179 -16.98 9.66 -3.30
C PRO A 179 -15.86 9.81 -4.33
N GLU A 180 -15.98 9.14 -5.47
CA GLU A 180 -14.98 9.13 -6.55
C GLU A 180 -14.46 10.52 -6.89
N SER A 181 -15.35 11.52 -6.97
CA SER A 181 -14.97 12.90 -7.28
C SER A 181 -14.00 13.51 -6.26
N ILE A 182 -14.11 13.15 -4.98
CA ILE A 182 -13.17 13.57 -3.93
C ILE A 182 -11.86 12.80 -4.06
N LEU A 183 -11.91 11.49 -4.30
CA LEU A 183 -10.71 10.68 -4.50
C LEU A 183 -9.89 11.18 -5.68
N GLU A 184 -10.51 11.53 -6.80
CA GLU A 184 -9.84 12.09 -7.97
C GLU A 184 -9.15 13.45 -7.70
N VAL A 185 -9.68 14.24 -6.77
CA VAL A 185 -9.02 15.47 -6.31
C VAL A 185 -7.85 15.14 -5.37
N ARG A 186 -8.05 14.17 -4.45
CA ARG A 186 -7.04 13.80 -3.44
C ARG A 186 -5.83 13.12 -4.06
N ARG A 187 -6.03 12.22 -5.04
CA ARG A 187 -4.93 11.50 -5.70
C ARG A 187 -3.90 12.43 -6.32
N LYS A 188 -4.29 13.61 -6.80
CA LYS A 188 -3.38 14.61 -7.37
C LYS A 188 -2.35 15.15 -6.36
N ASN A 189 -2.65 15.06 -5.07
CA ASN A 189 -1.82 15.60 -3.99
C ASN A 189 -1.30 14.52 -3.02
N ILE A 190 -1.68 13.26 -3.22
CA ILE A 190 -1.29 12.12 -2.38
C ILE A 190 -0.77 11.02 -3.30
N PRO A 191 0.54 10.99 -3.57
CA PRO A 191 1.15 10.04 -4.52
C PRO A 191 0.85 8.57 -4.20
N GLU A 192 0.77 8.23 -2.92
CA GLU A 192 0.46 6.86 -2.48
C GLU A 192 -0.98 6.46 -2.86
N LEU A 193 -1.92 7.40 -2.77
CA LEU A 193 -3.30 7.19 -3.21
C LEU A 193 -3.39 7.07 -4.73
N ASP A 194 -2.65 7.90 -5.46
CA ASP A 194 -2.60 7.83 -6.92
C ASP A 194 -2.07 6.48 -7.38
N LEU A 195 -1.01 6.00 -6.75
CA LEU A 195 -0.43 4.67 -7.04
C LEU A 195 -1.44 3.55 -6.73
N LEU A 196 -2.15 3.61 -5.58
CA LEU A 196 -3.17 2.63 -5.23
C LEU A 196 -4.30 2.58 -6.26
N ILE A 197 -4.83 3.75 -6.65
CA ILE A 197 -5.92 3.84 -7.64
C ILE A 197 -5.44 3.34 -9.01
N SER A 198 -4.23 3.68 -9.43
CA SER A 198 -3.67 3.23 -10.71
C SER A 198 -3.55 1.70 -10.82
N MET A 199 -3.52 0.97 -9.70
CA MET A 199 -3.54 -0.49 -9.72
C MET A 199 -4.86 -1.07 -10.27
N PHE A 200 -5.95 -0.33 -10.20
CA PHE A 200 -7.26 -0.74 -10.73
C PHE A 200 -7.48 -0.27 -12.17
N GLU A 201 -6.78 0.77 -12.62
CA GLU A 201 -6.94 1.33 -13.97
C GLU A 201 -6.32 0.38 -15.01
N CYS A 202 -7.13 -0.06 -15.97
CA CYS A 202 -6.68 -0.87 -17.10
C CYS A 202 -6.60 0.02 -18.33
N ASP A 203 -5.37 0.33 -18.78
CA ASP A 203 -5.12 1.03 -20.07
C ASP A 203 -5.53 0.18 -21.28
#